data_cf7271e327ea5711d0f10f4f0b330928
#
_entry.id   cf7271e327ea5711d0f10f4f0b330928
#
_cell.length_a   1.000
_cell.length_b   1.000
_cell.length_c   1.000
_cell.angle_alpha   90.00
_cell.angle_beta   90.00
_cell.angle_gamma   90.00
#
_symmetry.space_group_name_H-M   'P 1'
#
loop_
_entity.id
_entity.type
_entity.pdbx_description
1 polymer ?
#
loop_
_entity_poly.entity_id
_entity_poly.type
_entity_poly.pdbx_seq_one_letter_code
_entity_poly.pdbx_strand_id
1 'polypeptide(L)' 'ILYIESNDNVIVTIYNSVGQQILFTENKKEINVSMLNDGLYFVRISDEKGNFYVKKIIKK' A
#
# COMPACT_ATOMS: atom_id res chain seq x y z
N ILE A 1 8.79 6.73 -3.64
CA ILE A 1 8.87 5.56 -2.75
C ILE A 1 7.94 5.78 -1.57
N LEU A 2 7.15 4.76 -1.29
CA LEU A 2 6.26 4.76 -0.13
C LEU A 2 6.93 4.02 1.02
N TYR A 3 6.98 4.64 2.19
CA TYR A 3 7.56 4.05 3.38
C TYR A 3 6.47 3.64 4.35
N ILE A 4 6.63 2.46 4.94
CA ILE A 4 5.73 1.91 5.93
C ILE A 4 6.46 1.83 7.27
N GLU A 5 5.94 2.52 8.27
CA GLU A 5 6.49 2.48 9.62
C GLU A 5 5.76 1.40 10.43
N SER A 6 6.44 0.30 10.67
CA SER A 6 5.89 -0.79 11.47
C SER A 6 7.04 -1.66 11.99
N ASN A 7 6.89 -2.16 13.20
CA ASN A 7 7.82 -3.13 13.78
C ASN A 7 7.40 -4.57 13.47
N ASP A 8 6.20 -4.76 12.96
CA ASP A 8 5.66 -6.08 12.62
C ASP A 8 5.80 -6.34 11.13
N ASN A 9 5.73 -7.61 10.75
CA ASN A 9 5.58 -7.97 9.35
C ASN A 9 4.23 -7.50 8.86
N VAL A 10 4.21 -6.88 7.70
CA VAL A 10 2.98 -6.30 7.15
C VAL A 10 2.78 -6.75 5.72
N ILE A 11 1.52 -6.81 5.33
CA ILE A 11 1.09 -7.04 3.96
C ILE A 11 0.53 -5.70 3.46
N VAL A 12 1.05 -5.24 2.33
CA VAL A 12 0.62 -3.98 1.73
C VAL A 12 -0.01 -4.27 0.37
N THR A 13 -1.22 -3.81 0.18
CA THR A 13 -1.95 -3.95 -1.07
C THR A 13 -2.34 -2.56 -1.55
N ILE A 14 -2.09 -2.26 -2.82
CA ILE A 14 -2.46 -0.98 -3.41
C ILE A 14 -3.55 -1.21 -4.45
N TYR A 15 -4.62 -0.43 -4.32
CA TYR A 15 -5.76 -0.46 -5.21
C TYR A 15 -5.88 0.86 -5.96
N ASN A 16 -6.35 0.80 -7.20
CA ASN A 16 -6.66 2.03 -7.94
C ASN A 16 -8.02 2.58 -7.50
N SER A 17 -8.45 3.69 -8.11
CA SER A 17 -9.69 4.37 -7.74
C SER A 17 -10.95 3.56 -8.03
N VAL A 18 -10.89 2.56 -8.91
CA VAL A 18 -12.02 1.68 -9.17
C VAL A 18 -11.98 0.37 -8.38
N GLY A 19 -11.00 0.25 -7.46
CA GLY A 19 -10.91 -0.89 -6.57
C GLY A 19 -10.14 -2.09 -7.09
N GLN A 20 -9.43 -1.95 -8.21
CA GLN A 20 -8.60 -3.04 -8.73
C GLN A 20 -7.27 -3.08 -7.98
N GLN A 21 -6.86 -4.28 -7.58
CA GLN A 21 -5.55 -4.48 -6.97
C GLN A 21 -4.47 -4.34 -8.03
N ILE A 22 -3.53 -3.44 -7.80
CA ILE A 22 -2.46 -3.17 -8.76
C ILE A 22 -1.07 -3.53 -8.22
N LEU A 23 -0.95 -3.70 -6.91
CA LEU A 23 0.34 -4.04 -6.30
C LEU A 23 0.10 -4.75 -4.98
N PHE A 24 0.93 -5.75 -4.70
CA PHE A 24 0.88 -6.52 -3.47
C PHE A 24 2.30 -6.79 -3.01
N THR A 25 2.60 -6.53 -1.73
CA THR A 25 3.90 -6.85 -1.15
C THR A 25 3.74 -7.42 0.25
N GLU A 26 4.69 -8.26 0.66
CA GLU A 26 4.76 -8.80 2.01
C GLU A 26 6.08 -8.43 2.64
N ASN A 27 6.03 -7.99 3.89
CA ASN A 27 7.21 -7.75 4.73
C ASN A 27 8.18 -6.71 4.16
N LYS A 28 7.68 -5.82 3.32
CA LYS A 28 8.47 -4.71 2.79
C LYS A 28 7.96 -3.40 3.39
N LYS A 29 8.89 -2.57 3.85
CA LYS A 29 8.58 -1.27 4.45
C LYS A 29 8.84 -0.12 3.49
N GLU A 30 9.39 -0.42 2.34
CA GLU A 30 9.68 0.54 1.29
C GLU A 30 9.12 0.01 -0.01
N ILE A 31 8.24 0.77 -0.63
CA ILE A 31 7.53 0.36 -1.84
C ILE A 31 7.77 1.39 -2.93
N ASN A 32 8.30 0.93 -4.07
CA ASN A 32 8.51 1.79 -5.22
C ASN A 32 7.19 1.92 -5.99
N VAL A 33 6.64 3.13 -6.01
CA VAL A 33 5.39 3.41 -6.72
C VAL A 33 5.60 4.25 -7.98
N SER A 34 6.84 4.38 -8.43
CA SER A 34 7.17 5.23 -9.57
C SER A 34 6.53 4.77 -10.88
N MET A 35 6.21 3.47 -10.99
CA MET A 35 5.56 2.93 -12.18
C MET A 35 4.06 3.21 -12.24
N LEU A 36 3.47 3.70 -11.17
CA LEU A 36 2.05 4.00 -11.15
C LEU A 36 1.76 5.30 -11.89
N ASN A 37 0.67 5.31 -12.63
CA ASN A 37 0.19 6.54 -13.27
C ASN A 37 -0.28 7.54 -12.21
N ASP A 38 -0.30 8.83 -12.56
CA ASP A 38 -0.85 9.83 -11.68
C ASP A 38 -2.32 9.52 -11.39
N GLY A 39 -2.72 9.74 -10.15
CA GLY A 39 -4.09 9.49 -9.76
C GLY A 39 -4.26 9.14 -8.30
N LEU A 40 -5.47 8.72 -7.97
CA LEU A 40 -5.87 8.37 -6.62
C LEU A 40 -5.68 6.87 -6.40
N TYR A 41 -5.09 6.51 -5.27
CA TYR A 41 -4.85 5.12 -4.89
C TYR A 41 -5.21 4.91 -3.42
N PHE A 42 -5.59 3.68 -3.10
CA PHE A 42 -5.84 3.25 -1.73
C PHE A 42 -4.80 2.22 -1.34
N VAL A 43 -4.15 2.43 -0.20
CA VAL A 43 -3.13 1.53 0.32
C VAL A 43 -3.70 0.85 1.56
N ARG A 44 -3.83 -0.46 1.50
CA ARG A 44 -4.28 -1.26 2.64
C ARG A 44 -3.07 -1.93 3.27
N ILE A 45 -2.88 -1.71 4.55
CA ILE A 45 -1.78 -2.28 5.32
C ILE A 45 -2.37 -3.17 6.40
N SER A 46 -2.00 -4.44 6.41
CA SER A 46 -2.45 -5.39 7.43
C SER A 46 -1.25 -6.03 8.11
N ASP A 47 -1.41 -6.37 9.39
CA ASP A 47 -0.37 -7.01 10.17
C ASP A 47 -0.73 -8.48 10.46
N GLU A 48 0.17 -9.19 11.14
CA GLU A 48 -0.02 -10.60 11.48
C GLU A 48 -1.11 -10.83 12.52
N LYS A 49 -1.49 -9.80 13.23
CA LYS A 49 -2.48 -9.88 14.30
C LYS A 49 -3.91 -9.67 13.81
N GLY A 50 -4.09 -9.46 12.51
CA GLY A 50 -5.39 -9.21 11.92
C GLY A 50 -5.81 -7.75 11.91
N ASN A 51 -4.99 -6.84 12.40
CA ASN A 51 -5.26 -5.42 12.33
C ASN A 51 -4.95 -4.91 10.92
N PHE A 52 -5.76 -3.99 10.44
CA PHE A 52 -5.49 -3.36 9.16
C PHE A 52 -5.98 -1.93 9.16
N TYR A 53 -5.44 -1.13 8.25
CA TYR A 53 -5.97 0.20 7.98
C TYR A 53 -5.75 0.53 6.51
N VAL A 54 -6.53 1.50 6.03
CA VAL A 54 -6.48 1.92 4.63
C VAL A 54 -6.15 3.40 4.59
N LYS A 55 -5.19 3.75 3.75
CA LYS A 55 -4.76 5.12 3.56
C LYS A 55 -4.98 5.52 2.11
N LYS A 56 -5.55 6.70 1.90
CA LYS A 56 -5.71 7.27 0.57
C LYS A 56 -4.45 8.05 0.21
N ILE A 57 -3.91 7.81 -0.99
CA ILE A 57 -2.77 8.55 -1.50
C ILE A 57 -3.08 9.11 -2.88
N ILE A 58 -2.44 10.24 -3.20
CA ILE A 58 -2.55 10.84 -4.53
C ILE A 58 -1.15 10.87 -5.11
N LYS A 59 -0.97 10.26 -6.28
CA LYS A 59 0.29 10.28 -7.00
C LYS A 59 0.24 11.34 -8.08
N LYS A 60 1.26 12.16 -8.08
CA LYS A 60 1.41 13.23 -9.08
C LYS A 60 2.73 13.08 -9.81
#